data_3872cfd05f8b6ed33235c2f70c8092b3
#
_entry.id   3872cfd05f8b6ed33235c2f70c8092b3
#
_cell.length_a   1.000
_cell.length_b   1.000
_cell.length_c   1.000
_cell.angle_alpha   90.00
_cell.angle_beta   90.00
_cell.angle_gamma   90.00
#
_symmetry.space_group_name_H-M   'P 1'
#
loop_
_entity.id
_entity.type
_entity.pdbx_description
1 polymer ?
#
loop_
_entity_poly.entity_id
_entity_poly.type
_entity_poly.pdbx_seq_one_letter_code
_entity_poly.pdbx_strand_id
1 'polypeptide(L)'
;LIIGSSLTLLCNRQSIVWGAGVIDDAKELPAHPKKVLAVRGPLSRKYLLDRGIECPAVYGDPALLVPKVYHPSVTKKYKLGIIPHYSDYGSPLLDKLKQDPGILFIRMEGYRQWTDVVDLILSCEAIASSSLHGLILSEAYHIPNCWIEIEGTLLGGHFKFHDFFLSIGRDRALPLQITA
;
A
#
# COMPACT_ATOMS: atom_id res chain seq x y z
N LEU A 1 -1.05 15.80 -4.55
CA LEU A 1 -1.00 14.33 -4.53
C LEU A 1 -0.70 13.86 -3.12
N ILE A 2 -1.57 13.05 -2.55
CA ILE A 2 -1.52 12.71 -1.11
C ILE A 2 -1.25 11.22 -0.89
N ILE A 3 -1.98 10.32 -1.54
CA ILE A 3 -1.93 8.88 -1.28
C ILE A 3 -1.59 8.11 -2.56
N GLY A 4 -0.92 6.98 -2.37
CA GLY A 4 -0.68 6.00 -3.40
C GLY A 4 0.51 6.28 -4.30
N SER A 5 0.66 5.42 -5.30
CA SER A 5 1.74 5.49 -6.28
C SER A 5 1.38 6.44 -7.44
N SER A 6 0.93 7.65 -7.10
CA SER A 6 0.29 8.58 -8.05
C SER A 6 1.25 9.56 -8.73
N LEU A 7 2.51 9.63 -8.31
CA LEU A 7 3.49 10.58 -8.89
C LEU A 7 3.66 10.38 -10.39
N THR A 8 3.99 9.17 -10.84
CA THR A 8 4.23 8.87 -12.25
C THR A 8 2.96 8.73 -13.09
N LEU A 9 1.78 8.90 -12.49
CA LEU A 9 0.50 8.80 -13.17
C LEU A 9 -0.24 10.14 -13.29
N LEU A 10 -0.21 10.95 -12.22
CA LEU A 10 -1.10 12.09 -12.06
C LEU A 10 -0.37 13.42 -11.81
N CYS A 11 0.98 13.41 -11.70
CA CYS A 11 1.74 14.61 -11.43
C CYS A 11 1.60 15.63 -12.56
N ASN A 12 1.38 16.89 -12.20
CA ASN A 12 1.34 18.02 -13.12
C ASN A 12 1.98 19.25 -12.48
N ARG A 13 2.14 20.34 -13.25
CA ARG A 13 2.80 21.57 -12.81
C ARG A 13 2.11 22.30 -11.65
N GLN A 14 0.88 21.95 -11.30
CA GLN A 14 0.14 22.50 -10.16
C GLN A 14 0.19 21.58 -8.95
N SER A 15 0.73 20.37 -9.09
CA SER A 15 0.73 19.37 -8.02
C SER A 15 1.57 19.82 -6.83
N ILE A 16 0.98 19.74 -5.64
CA ILE A 16 1.67 19.72 -4.37
C ILE A 16 1.70 18.27 -3.90
N VAL A 17 2.89 17.74 -3.61
CA VAL A 17 3.09 16.35 -3.22
C VAL A 17 3.27 16.26 -1.71
N TRP A 18 2.46 15.41 -1.07
CA TRP A 18 2.53 15.14 0.37
C TRP A 18 2.25 13.65 0.63
N GLY A 19 3.29 12.82 0.60
CA GLY A 19 3.25 11.39 0.89
C GLY A 19 2.98 10.47 -0.30
N ALA A 20 2.60 10.99 -1.48
CA ALA A 20 2.50 10.17 -2.69
C ALA A 20 3.86 9.61 -3.10
N GLY A 21 3.86 8.41 -3.70
CA GLY A 21 5.06 7.73 -4.17
C GLY A 21 5.04 7.43 -5.67
N VAL A 22 6.16 6.92 -6.14
CA VAL A 22 6.36 6.39 -7.48
C VAL A 22 5.84 4.96 -7.54
N ILE A 23 5.25 4.56 -8.66
CA ILE A 23 4.78 3.18 -8.87
C ILE A 23 5.91 2.28 -9.36
N ASP A 24 6.73 2.83 -10.28
CA ASP A 24 7.77 2.13 -11.01
C ASP A 24 8.80 3.19 -11.44
N ASP A 25 10.07 2.96 -11.17
CA ASP A 25 11.15 3.91 -11.45
C ASP A 25 11.53 3.97 -12.94
N ALA A 26 11.13 2.97 -13.73
CA ALA A 26 11.27 3.00 -15.18
C ALA A 26 10.26 3.95 -15.86
N LYS A 27 9.18 4.36 -15.17
CA LYS A 27 8.20 5.30 -15.73
C LYS A 27 8.68 6.73 -15.61
N GLU A 28 8.39 7.53 -16.63
CA GLU A 28 8.66 8.94 -16.61
C GLU A 28 7.66 9.72 -15.74
N LEU A 29 8.13 10.85 -15.21
CA LEU A 29 7.26 11.78 -14.50
C LEU A 29 6.53 12.66 -15.53
N PRO A 30 5.18 12.72 -15.52
CA PRO A 30 4.43 13.49 -16.52
C PRO A 30 4.76 14.98 -16.53
N ALA A 31 5.08 15.56 -15.38
CA ALA A 31 5.52 16.93 -15.24
C ALA A 31 6.19 17.16 -13.88
N HIS A 32 7.03 18.19 -13.76
CA HIS A 32 7.56 18.62 -12.46
C HIS A 32 6.43 19.19 -11.58
N PRO A 33 6.29 18.73 -10.32
CA PRO A 33 5.31 19.28 -9.39
C PRO A 33 5.65 20.71 -9.00
N LYS A 34 4.64 21.48 -8.60
CA LYS A 34 4.83 22.82 -8.05
C LYS A 34 5.64 22.82 -6.75
N LYS A 35 5.43 21.79 -5.90
CA LYS A 35 6.12 21.66 -4.62
C LYS A 35 6.06 20.22 -4.13
N VAL A 36 7.13 19.77 -3.47
CA VAL A 36 7.18 18.50 -2.75
C VAL A 36 7.36 18.80 -1.26
N LEU A 37 6.45 18.32 -0.43
CA LEU A 37 6.48 18.47 1.03
C LEU A 37 6.95 17.19 1.72
N ALA A 38 6.54 16.05 1.20
CA ALA A 38 6.90 14.72 1.64
C ALA A 38 6.64 13.72 0.52
N VAL A 39 7.27 12.56 0.57
CA VAL A 39 7.02 11.43 -0.33
C VAL A 39 6.84 10.15 0.48
N ARG A 40 6.27 9.11 -0.13
CA ARG A 40 6.04 7.82 0.54
C ARG A 40 7.32 7.24 1.13
N GLY A 41 8.44 7.27 0.41
CA GLY A 41 9.67 6.69 0.89
C GLY A 41 10.92 7.22 0.20
N PRO A 42 12.11 6.72 0.62
CA PRO A 42 13.40 7.21 0.15
C PRO A 42 13.67 6.91 -1.32
N LEU A 43 13.08 5.84 -1.90
CA LEU A 43 13.24 5.55 -3.33
C LEU A 43 12.47 6.55 -4.20
N SER A 44 11.26 6.93 -3.79
CA SER A 44 10.50 8.01 -4.44
C SER A 44 11.25 9.36 -4.35
N ARG A 45 11.90 9.62 -3.21
CA ARG A 45 12.77 10.81 -3.07
C ARG A 45 13.94 10.75 -4.04
N LYS A 46 14.67 9.63 -4.06
CA LYS A 46 15.79 9.46 -4.99
C LYS A 46 15.36 9.66 -6.43
N TYR A 47 14.23 9.06 -6.83
CA TYR A 47 13.65 9.23 -8.17
C TYR A 47 13.44 10.70 -8.56
N LEU A 48 12.96 11.54 -7.63
CA LEU A 48 12.73 12.96 -7.86
C LEU A 48 14.05 13.75 -7.93
N LEU A 49 15.00 13.47 -7.02
CA LEU A 49 16.30 14.12 -7.00
C LEU A 49 17.11 13.83 -8.26
N ASP A 50 17.10 12.60 -8.77
CA ASP A 50 17.76 12.21 -10.03
C ASP A 50 17.21 12.97 -11.25
N ARG A 51 16.02 13.57 -11.11
CA ARG A 51 15.38 14.42 -12.13
C ARG A 51 15.47 15.93 -11.85
N GLY A 52 16.34 16.33 -10.92
CA GLY A 52 16.55 17.72 -10.56
C GLY A 52 15.39 18.36 -9.78
N ILE A 53 14.52 17.57 -9.18
CA ILE A 53 13.38 18.06 -8.40
C ILE A 53 13.75 18.04 -6.92
N GLU A 54 13.72 19.20 -6.27
CA GLU A 54 13.94 19.30 -4.83
C GLU A 54 12.89 18.48 -4.05
N CYS A 55 13.36 17.65 -3.12
CA CYS A 55 12.52 16.80 -2.31
C CYS A 55 13.10 16.69 -0.90
N PRO A 56 12.39 17.13 0.14
CA PRO A 56 12.86 16.99 1.52
C PRO A 56 12.93 15.52 1.93
N ALA A 57 13.77 15.22 2.93
CA ALA A 57 13.87 13.87 3.50
C ALA A 57 12.75 13.63 4.54
N VAL A 58 11.50 13.80 4.09
CA VAL A 58 10.28 13.57 4.88
C VAL A 58 9.49 12.44 4.23
N TYR A 59 9.28 11.35 4.96
CA TYR A 59 8.73 10.11 4.42
C TYR A 59 7.46 9.69 5.14
N GLY A 60 6.61 8.95 4.43
CA GLY A 60 5.43 8.29 4.92
C GLY A 60 4.24 8.45 3.97
N ASP A 61 3.45 7.38 3.85
CA ASP A 61 2.14 7.48 3.20
C ASP A 61 1.15 8.06 4.21
N PRO A 62 0.36 9.08 3.85
CA PRO A 62 -0.63 9.67 4.76
C PRO A 62 -1.68 8.70 5.30
N ALA A 63 -1.89 7.55 4.67
CA ALA A 63 -2.75 6.50 5.22
C ALA A 63 -2.24 5.96 6.58
N LEU A 64 -0.95 6.15 6.91
CA LEU A 64 -0.42 5.88 8.26
C LEU A 64 -1.03 6.77 9.35
N LEU A 65 -1.64 7.89 8.98
CA LEU A 65 -2.28 8.83 9.90
C LEU A 65 -3.77 8.52 10.15
N VAL A 66 -4.34 7.56 9.44
CA VAL A 66 -5.78 7.20 9.56
C VAL A 66 -6.19 6.90 11.01
N PRO A 67 -5.40 6.21 11.85
CA PRO A 67 -5.76 5.98 13.25
C PRO A 67 -5.94 7.25 14.08
N LYS A 68 -5.38 8.39 13.67
CA LYS A 68 -5.58 9.68 14.36
C LYS A 68 -6.98 10.27 14.16
N VAL A 69 -7.67 9.88 13.10
CA VAL A 69 -9.01 10.37 12.76
C VAL A 69 -10.09 9.30 12.87
N TYR A 70 -9.69 8.03 12.85
CA TYR A 70 -10.61 6.92 12.99
C TYR A 70 -9.94 5.78 13.79
N HIS A 71 -10.42 5.54 14.99
CA HIS A 71 -9.88 4.53 15.91
C HIS A 71 -11.02 3.75 16.59
N PRO A 72 -11.78 2.94 15.82
CA PRO A 72 -12.92 2.18 16.35
C PRO A 72 -12.46 1.01 17.23
N SER A 73 -13.33 0.59 18.12
CA SER A 73 -13.17 -0.67 18.85
C SER A 73 -13.86 -1.77 18.06
N VAL A 74 -13.08 -2.65 17.42
CA VAL A 74 -13.59 -3.77 16.61
C VAL A 74 -13.19 -5.10 17.22
N THR A 75 -14.17 -6.00 17.39
CA THR A 75 -13.91 -7.36 17.87
C THR A 75 -13.24 -8.19 16.79
N LYS A 76 -12.17 -8.91 17.14
CA LYS A 76 -11.53 -9.89 16.26
C LYS A 76 -12.47 -11.06 15.96
N LYS A 77 -12.69 -11.32 14.68
CA LYS A 77 -13.59 -12.38 14.18
C LYS A 77 -12.88 -13.38 13.29
N TYR A 78 -11.79 -12.98 12.65
CA TYR A 78 -11.07 -13.77 11.67
C TYR A 78 -9.62 -13.92 12.08
N LYS A 79 -9.06 -15.11 11.86
CA LYS A 79 -7.64 -15.38 12.11
C LYS A 79 -6.75 -14.67 11.11
N LEU A 80 -7.20 -14.60 9.84
CA LEU A 80 -6.45 -14.03 8.74
C LEU A 80 -7.35 -13.23 7.81
N GLY A 81 -6.95 -12.00 7.52
CA GLY A 81 -7.49 -11.22 6.40
C GLY A 81 -6.56 -11.34 5.18
N ILE A 82 -7.10 -11.65 4.03
CA ILE A 82 -6.37 -11.62 2.77
C ILE A 82 -6.83 -10.41 1.97
N ILE A 83 -5.87 -9.54 1.63
CA ILE A 83 -6.13 -8.32 0.83
C ILE A 83 -5.38 -8.46 -0.50
N PRO A 84 -5.99 -9.09 -1.52
CA PRO A 84 -5.37 -9.21 -2.82
C PRO A 84 -5.37 -7.87 -3.56
N HIS A 85 -4.38 -7.67 -4.41
CA HIS A 85 -4.42 -6.61 -5.41
C HIS A 85 -5.55 -6.91 -6.41
N TYR A 86 -6.14 -5.88 -7.02
CA TYR A 86 -7.28 -6.07 -7.94
C TYR A 86 -6.94 -7.00 -9.13
N SER A 87 -5.67 -7.03 -9.56
CA SER A 87 -5.20 -7.96 -10.59
C SER A 87 -5.30 -9.44 -10.18
N ASP A 88 -5.32 -9.70 -8.88
CA ASP A 88 -5.24 -11.06 -8.32
C ASP A 88 -6.62 -11.64 -7.96
N TYR A 89 -7.70 -10.84 -8.09
CA TYR A 89 -9.05 -11.27 -7.67
C TYR A 89 -9.56 -12.54 -8.35
N GLY A 90 -9.12 -12.80 -9.58
CA GLY A 90 -9.48 -13.98 -10.35
C GLY A 90 -8.54 -15.17 -10.20
N SER A 91 -7.52 -15.08 -9.33
CA SER A 91 -6.57 -16.18 -9.19
C SER A 91 -7.22 -17.43 -8.57
N PRO A 92 -7.10 -18.60 -9.22
CA PRO A 92 -7.59 -19.87 -8.67
C PRO A 92 -6.93 -20.27 -7.35
N LEU A 93 -5.73 -19.75 -7.07
CA LEU A 93 -5.02 -20.00 -5.81
C LEU A 93 -5.79 -19.45 -4.61
N LEU A 94 -6.56 -18.36 -4.81
CA LEU A 94 -7.38 -17.77 -3.75
C LEU A 94 -8.68 -18.55 -3.50
N ASP A 95 -9.16 -19.33 -4.46
CA ASP A 95 -10.47 -20.00 -4.34
C ASP A 95 -10.51 -21.06 -3.24
N LYS A 96 -9.41 -21.78 -3.03
CA LYS A 96 -9.29 -22.75 -1.93
C LYS A 96 -9.35 -22.06 -0.56
N LEU A 97 -8.70 -20.89 -0.44
CA LEU A 97 -8.64 -20.13 0.80
C LEU A 97 -9.97 -19.47 1.14
N LYS A 98 -10.80 -19.15 0.14
CA LYS A 98 -12.16 -18.59 0.35
C LYS A 98 -13.13 -19.54 1.07
N GLN A 99 -12.81 -20.84 1.14
CA GLN A 99 -13.66 -21.83 1.81
C GLN A 99 -13.39 -21.93 3.31
N ASP A 100 -12.30 -21.36 3.81
CA ASP A 100 -11.97 -21.36 5.24
C ASP A 100 -12.75 -20.25 5.97
N PRO A 101 -13.62 -20.60 6.94
CA PRO A 101 -14.40 -19.60 7.69
C PRO A 101 -13.55 -18.69 8.58
N GLY A 102 -12.31 -19.06 8.88
CA GLY A 102 -11.35 -18.26 9.63
C GLY A 102 -10.64 -17.20 8.77
N ILE A 103 -10.85 -17.20 7.45
CA ILE A 103 -10.21 -16.30 6.50
C ILE A 103 -11.23 -15.31 5.94
N LEU A 104 -10.92 -14.01 6.01
CA LEU A 104 -11.70 -12.95 5.41
C LEU A 104 -11.00 -12.40 4.16
N PHE A 105 -11.70 -12.40 3.02
CA PHE A 105 -11.22 -11.70 1.82
C PHE A 105 -11.70 -10.26 1.84
N ILE A 106 -10.75 -9.31 1.79
CA ILE A 106 -11.00 -7.88 1.85
C ILE A 106 -10.56 -7.27 0.51
N ARG A 107 -11.46 -6.61 -0.18
CA ARG A 107 -11.13 -5.77 -1.33
C ARG A 107 -10.78 -4.37 -0.85
N MET A 108 -9.97 -3.63 -1.60
CA MET A 108 -9.66 -2.22 -1.29
C MET A 108 -10.64 -1.24 -1.97
N GLU A 109 -11.74 -1.74 -2.51
CA GLU A 109 -12.73 -0.99 -3.28
C GLU A 109 -14.15 -1.51 -3.08
N GLY A 110 -15.15 -0.75 -3.53
CA GLY A 110 -16.57 -1.18 -3.52
C GLY A 110 -17.31 -0.92 -2.20
N TYR A 111 -16.77 -0.13 -1.29
CA TYR A 111 -17.39 0.22 -0.01
C TYR A 111 -18.22 1.49 -0.11
N ARG A 112 -19.23 1.62 0.77
CA ARG A 112 -20.05 2.84 0.89
C ARG A 112 -19.28 3.94 1.62
N GLN A 113 -18.49 3.55 2.62
CA GLN A 113 -17.67 4.46 3.41
C GLN A 113 -16.24 3.94 3.45
N TRP A 114 -15.28 4.83 3.50
CA TRP A 114 -13.86 4.48 3.60
C TRP A 114 -13.53 3.74 4.91
N THR A 115 -14.33 3.93 5.95
CA THR A 115 -14.21 3.24 7.25
C THR A 115 -14.51 1.75 7.17
N ASP A 116 -15.36 1.32 6.24
CA ASP A 116 -15.76 -0.08 6.12
C ASP A 116 -14.56 -1.01 5.92
N VAL A 117 -13.61 -0.62 5.06
CA VAL A 117 -12.39 -1.43 4.83
C VAL A 117 -11.49 -1.47 6.07
N VAL A 118 -11.44 -0.38 6.84
CA VAL A 118 -10.66 -0.33 8.08
C VAL A 118 -11.25 -1.28 9.11
N ASP A 119 -12.58 -1.30 9.28
CA ASP A 119 -13.27 -2.18 10.22
C ASP A 119 -13.06 -3.67 9.87
N LEU A 120 -13.05 -4.00 8.57
CA LEU A 120 -12.74 -5.36 8.12
C LEU A 120 -11.29 -5.74 8.44
N ILE A 121 -10.33 -4.85 8.18
CA ILE A 121 -8.92 -5.07 8.54
C ILE A 121 -8.78 -5.26 10.06
N LEU A 122 -9.42 -4.40 10.84
CA LEU A 122 -9.40 -4.46 12.31
C LEU A 122 -10.07 -5.73 12.86
N SER A 123 -11.00 -6.34 12.13
CA SER A 123 -11.65 -7.59 12.55
C SER A 123 -10.77 -8.84 12.39
N CYS A 124 -9.59 -8.72 11.77
CA CYS A 124 -8.65 -9.81 11.56
C CYS A 124 -7.50 -9.76 12.59
N GLU A 125 -7.01 -10.94 13.02
CA GLU A 125 -5.85 -11.05 13.91
C GLU A 125 -4.54 -10.72 13.17
N ALA A 126 -4.45 -11.12 11.88
CA ALA A 126 -3.32 -10.86 11.00
C ALA A 126 -3.79 -10.57 9.58
N ILE A 127 -2.93 -9.94 8.78
CA ILE A 127 -3.20 -9.61 7.37
C ILE A 127 -2.12 -10.19 6.47
N ALA A 128 -2.53 -10.82 5.37
CA ALA A 128 -1.67 -11.13 4.23
C ALA A 128 -2.14 -10.30 3.03
N SER A 129 -1.23 -9.55 2.40
CA SER A 129 -1.66 -8.62 1.35
C SER A 129 -0.69 -8.54 0.17
N SER A 130 -1.21 -8.64 -1.05
CA SER A 130 -0.53 -8.23 -2.29
C SER A 130 -0.88 -6.79 -2.70
N SER A 131 -1.76 -6.12 -1.95
CA SER A 131 -2.06 -4.69 -2.10
C SER A 131 -1.23 -3.86 -1.15
N LEU A 132 -0.52 -2.84 -1.68
CA LEU A 132 0.30 -1.95 -0.85
C LEU A 132 -0.52 -1.25 0.23
N HIS A 133 -1.72 -0.76 -0.08
CA HIS A 133 -2.54 -0.07 0.92
C HIS A 133 -3.10 -1.01 2.00
N GLY A 134 -3.28 -2.29 1.69
CA GLY A 134 -3.59 -3.30 2.70
C GLY A 134 -2.48 -3.39 3.75
N LEU A 135 -1.22 -3.37 3.32
CA LEU A 135 -0.05 -3.36 4.22
C LEU A 135 0.07 -2.03 4.98
N ILE A 136 -0.08 -0.89 4.30
CA ILE A 136 0.03 0.44 4.94
C ILE A 136 -1.01 0.59 6.05
N LEU A 137 -2.26 0.22 5.81
CA LEU A 137 -3.31 0.29 6.84
C LEU A 137 -3.06 -0.70 7.98
N SER A 138 -2.56 -1.90 7.67
CA SER A 138 -2.20 -2.88 8.72
C SER A 138 -1.08 -2.35 9.61
N GLU A 139 -0.03 -1.75 9.03
CA GLU A 139 1.04 -1.08 9.80
C GLU A 139 0.50 0.08 10.63
N ALA A 140 -0.39 0.91 10.04
CA ALA A 140 -0.99 2.06 10.74
C ALA A 140 -1.74 1.64 12.01
N TYR A 141 -2.43 0.51 11.97
CA TYR A 141 -3.19 -0.03 13.11
C TYR A 141 -2.45 -1.10 13.91
N HIS A 142 -1.15 -1.29 13.66
CA HIS A 142 -0.31 -2.28 14.35
C HIS A 142 -0.84 -3.71 14.28
N ILE A 143 -1.46 -4.07 13.14
CA ILE A 143 -1.90 -5.44 12.89
C ILE A 143 -0.74 -6.22 12.27
N PRO A 144 -0.41 -7.41 12.81
CA PRO A 144 0.59 -8.27 12.20
C PRO A 144 0.29 -8.48 10.73
N ASN A 145 1.30 -8.25 9.86
CA ASN A 145 1.06 -8.34 8.43
C ASN A 145 2.23 -8.93 7.66
N CYS A 146 1.90 -9.55 6.53
CA CYS A 146 2.83 -10.14 5.60
C CYS A 146 2.55 -9.66 4.17
N TRP A 147 3.60 -9.22 3.47
CA TRP A 147 3.52 -9.01 2.03
C TRP A 147 3.52 -10.35 1.31
N ILE A 148 2.48 -10.59 0.51
CA ILE A 148 2.37 -11.78 -0.34
C ILE A 148 2.40 -11.37 -1.82
N GLU A 149 2.86 -12.26 -2.68
CA GLU A 149 2.79 -12.15 -4.12
C GLU A 149 2.12 -13.40 -4.70
N ILE A 150 1.13 -13.20 -5.55
CA ILE A 150 0.31 -14.26 -6.13
C ILE A 150 0.69 -14.37 -7.61
N GLU A 151 1.19 -15.53 -8.04
CA GLU A 151 1.54 -15.85 -9.43
C GLU A 151 2.56 -14.91 -10.09
N GLY A 152 3.33 -14.14 -9.32
CA GLY A 152 4.45 -13.33 -9.84
C GLY A 152 4.08 -12.16 -10.74
N THR A 153 2.80 -11.77 -10.81
CA THR A 153 2.30 -10.69 -11.68
C THR A 153 1.94 -9.44 -10.91
N LEU A 154 2.93 -8.69 -10.45
CA LEU A 154 2.68 -7.47 -9.70
C LEU A 154 2.76 -6.23 -10.59
N LEU A 155 1.65 -5.50 -10.74
CA LEU A 155 1.62 -4.25 -11.48
C LEU A 155 2.56 -3.21 -10.85
N GLY A 156 3.56 -2.73 -11.62
CA GLY A 156 4.57 -1.79 -11.15
C GLY A 156 5.66 -2.43 -10.30
N GLY A 157 5.78 -3.77 -10.31
CA GLY A 157 6.85 -4.50 -9.63
C GLY A 157 6.93 -4.25 -8.13
N HIS A 158 8.10 -4.47 -7.57
CA HIS A 158 8.35 -4.39 -6.13
C HIS A 158 8.71 -2.98 -5.65
N PHE A 159 9.01 -2.03 -6.54
CA PHE A 159 9.49 -0.69 -6.20
C PHE A 159 8.63 0.00 -5.14
N LYS A 160 7.31 0.04 -5.35
CA LYS A 160 6.36 0.71 -4.44
C LYS A 160 6.35 0.11 -3.03
N PHE A 161 6.59 -1.19 -2.89
CA PHE A 161 6.65 -1.89 -1.60
C PHE A 161 7.96 -1.60 -0.88
N HIS A 162 9.09 -1.73 -1.56
CA HIS A 162 10.39 -1.39 -0.99
C HIS A 162 10.46 0.06 -0.56
N ASP A 163 9.93 0.99 -1.38
CA ASP A 163 9.86 2.41 -1.05
C ASP A 163 9.10 2.65 0.26
N PHE A 164 7.95 1.98 0.44
CA PHE A 164 7.17 2.06 1.68
C PHE A 164 7.90 1.40 2.85
N PHE A 165 8.38 0.18 2.69
CA PHE A 165 9.03 -0.54 3.78
C PHE A 165 10.28 0.16 4.29
N LEU A 166 11.08 0.74 3.41
CA LEU A 166 12.22 1.58 3.79
C LEU A 166 11.78 2.79 4.62
N SER A 167 10.63 3.38 4.34
CA SER A 167 10.12 4.54 5.09
C SER A 167 9.75 4.23 6.53
N ILE A 168 9.51 2.95 6.86
CA ILE A 168 9.20 2.46 8.20
C ILE A 168 10.31 1.59 8.82
N GLY A 169 11.50 1.59 8.22
CA GLY A 169 12.67 0.88 8.74
C GLY A 169 12.70 -0.64 8.49
N ARG A 170 11.89 -1.14 7.54
CA ARG A 170 11.88 -2.56 7.11
C ARG A 170 12.66 -2.72 5.80
N ASP A 171 13.97 -2.70 5.86
CA ASP A 171 14.88 -2.67 4.70
C ASP A 171 14.99 -3.99 3.92
N ARG A 172 14.62 -5.13 4.52
CA ARG A 172 14.72 -6.47 3.94
C ARG A 172 13.38 -7.17 3.72
N ALA A 173 12.31 -6.42 3.51
CA ALA A 173 11.01 -7.00 3.24
C ALA A 173 10.98 -7.69 1.86
N LEU A 174 10.67 -8.98 1.85
CA LEU A 174 10.44 -9.79 0.65
C LEU A 174 9.02 -10.35 0.69
N PRO A 175 8.36 -10.53 -0.47
CA PRO A 175 7.04 -11.16 -0.50
C PRO A 175 7.14 -12.65 -0.22
N LEU A 176 6.15 -13.18 0.51
CA LEU A 176 5.88 -14.59 0.54
C LEU A 176 5.18 -14.98 -0.77
N GLN A 177 5.82 -15.86 -1.53
CA GLN A 177 5.27 -16.33 -2.80
C GLN A 177 4.14 -17.32 -2.57
N ILE A 178 2.97 -17.06 -3.15
CA ILE A 178 1.82 -17.98 -3.17
C ILE A 178 1.77 -18.61 -4.55
N THR A 179 2.16 -19.86 -4.63
CA THR A 179 2.20 -20.66 -5.86
C THR A 179 1.32 -21.89 -5.74
N ALA A 180 0.98 -22.53 -6.87
CA ALA A 180 0.19 -23.76 -6.94
C ALA A 180 0.91 -24.94 -6.29
#